data_157aad95f96ad94e07d92ec88ef5816f
#
_entry.id   157aad95f96ad94e07d92ec88ef5816f
#
_cell.length_a   1.000
_cell.length_b   1.000
_cell.length_c   1.000
_cell.angle_alpha   90.00
_cell.angle_beta   90.00
_cell.angle_gamma   90.00
#
_symmetry.space_group_name_H-M   'P 1'
#
loop_
_entity.id
_entity.type
_entity.pdbx_description
1 polymer ?
#
loop_
_entity_poly.entity_id
_entity_poly.type
_entity_poly.pdbx_seq_one_letter_code
_entity_poly.pdbx_strand_id
1 'polypeptide(L)'
;MTRNVFGFLVRANPFARNPVKTAEQKTEFKTNEESIMTDKKFHLGTTSLHAGQVPDPTTGSRTVPLYQTSSYVFKNTEHAANLFGLRELGNIYTRLMNPTTDVFEKRVAAIEGGTGAIATASGAAAITYAILNITRPGDEIVSADNLYGGTYEFFHYTLPKFGRHVVFVDSTNPEAFRKAITPKTRALYAETVGNPKLDTPDFEAIAKIAHDNGIPVIVDNTTGVGLVRPIDYGVDIVVHSATKYIGGHGNSIGGVIVDSGKFAWNNGKFPEFTEPDPGYHGLKYWDTFGNFPGLGNVAFVFKIRVSLMRDTGAVISPFNSWLFLIGLETLHLRVPRHSENALAVAQFLKGHPKVAWVNYPGLPEHQSHNLTKKYLHGGFGPLVGVGIKGGEVASRKFIDSLKLFSNLANIGDSKSLVIHPASTTHQQLTVEEQAKTGVTPDGVRLSVGTEDIEDIIADLKQALDATP
;
A
#
# COMPACT_ATOMS: atom_id res chain seq x y z
N MET A 1 -62.69 -25.85 24.56
CA MET A 1 -62.23 -24.95 25.64
C MET A 1 -61.08 -24.15 25.15
N THR A 2 -61.36 -22.91 24.89
CA THR A 2 -60.69 -21.66 25.36
C THR A 2 -59.31 -21.42 24.79
N ARG A 3 -59.20 -20.49 24.00
CA ARG A 3 -59.07 -19.02 23.91
C ARG A 3 -57.69 -18.60 23.47
N ASN A 4 -57.63 -17.89 22.41
CA ASN A 4 -57.41 -16.43 22.28
C ASN A 4 -56.00 -16.01 22.75
N VAL A 5 -55.27 -15.08 22.19
CA VAL A 5 -55.52 -13.80 21.50
C VAL A 5 -54.16 -13.30 20.98
N PHE A 6 -54.07 -12.74 19.80
CA PHE A 6 -53.42 -11.44 19.56
C PHE A 6 -53.71 -11.01 18.11
N GLY A 7 -54.79 -10.24 18.02
CA GLY A 7 -55.06 -9.44 16.83
C GLY A 7 -54.29 -8.13 16.92
N PHE A 8 -53.51 -7.82 15.92
CA PHE A 8 -53.00 -6.46 15.72
C PHE A 8 -53.85 -5.76 14.65
N LEU A 9 -54.56 -4.76 15.12
CA LEU A 9 -55.29 -3.79 14.30
C LEU A 9 -54.39 -3.09 13.32
N VAL A 10 -54.58 -3.33 12.02
CA VAL A 10 -54.11 -2.47 10.96
C VAL A 10 -54.95 -1.19 10.98
N ARG A 11 -54.42 -0.11 11.51
CA ARG A 11 -54.98 1.24 11.34
C ARG A 11 -54.65 1.72 9.93
N ALA A 12 -55.71 2.07 9.19
CA ALA A 12 -55.68 2.67 7.88
C ALA A 12 -54.84 3.97 7.87
N ASN A 13 -53.99 4.12 6.86
CA ASN A 13 -53.20 5.32 6.58
C ASN A 13 -54.11 6.46 6.08
N PRO A 14 -54.17 7.64 6.73
CA PRO A 14 -55.07 8.74 6.31
C PRO A 14 -54.54 9.63 5.17
N PHE A 15 -53.47 9.24 4.49
CA PHE A 15 -52.89 10.03 3.38
C PHE A 15 -53.04 9.39 2.01
N ALA A 16 -54.23 8.88 1.68
CA ALA A 16 -54.55 8.54 0.31
C ALA A 16 -55.61 9.54 -0.19
N ARG A 17 -55.18 10.48 -1.05
CA ARG A 17 -55.85 11.09 -2.20
C ARG A 17 -55.44 12.55 -2.39
N ASN A 18 -54.58 12.77 -3.42
CA ASN A 18 -54.88 13.71 -4.50
C ASN A 18 -53.99 13.40 -5.71
N PRO A 19 -54.53 13.25 -6.93
CA PRO A 19 -53.70 13.09 -8.12
C PRO A 19 -53.13 14.44 -8.52
N VAL A 20 -51.87 14.64 -8.29
CA VAL A 20 -51.14 15.78 -8.85
C VAL A 20 -50.75 15.46 -10.27
N LYS A 21 -51.14 16.34 -11.16
CA LYS A 21 -50.88 16.34 -12.60
C LYS A 21 -49.38 16.14 -12.87
N THR A 22 -49.08 15.23 -13.78
CA THR A 22 -47.81 15.06 -14.45
C THR A 22 -47.40 16.37 -15.12
N ALA A 23 -46.45 17.08 -14.52
CA ALA A 23 -45.57 17.99 -15.20
C ALA A 23 -44.18 17.32 -15.11
N GLU A 24 -43.67 16.89 -16.25
CA GLU A 24 -42.27 16.52 -16.43
C GLU A 24 -41.38 17.73 -16.13
N GLN A 25 -41.01 17.92 -14.88
CA GLN A 25 -39.80 18.66 -14.53
C GLN A 25 -38.70 17.61 -14.39
N LYS A 26 -37.92 17.43 -15.46
CA LYS A 26 -36.54 16.95 -15.38
C LYS A 26 -35.79 17.94 -14.48
N THR A 27 -35.84 17.75 -13.20
CA THR A 27 -34.88 18.31 -12.29
C THR A 27 -33.58 17.55 -12.54
N GLU A 28 -32.73 18.06 -13.42
CA GLU A 28 -31.30 17.78 -13.40
C GLU A 28 -30.80 18.22 -12.02
N PHE A 29 -30.75 17.31 -11.07
CA PHE A 29 -29.84 17.43 -9.95
C PHE A 29 -28.43 17.26 -10.53
N LYS A 30 -27.90 18.34 -11.09
CA LYS A 30 -26.46 18.53 -11.15
C LYS A 30 -26.02 18.53 -9.70
N THR A 31 -25.47 17.42 -9.26
CA THR A 31 -24.73 17.37 -8.01
C THR A 31 -23.55 18.32 -8.21
N ASN A 32 -23.63 19.51 -7.62
CA ASN A 32 -22.53 20.50 -7.58
C ASN A 32 -21.25 19.93 -6.95
N GLU A 33 -21.24 18.68 -6.47
CA GLU A 33 -20.12 18.03 -5.81
C GLU A 33 -19.18 17.32 -6.79
N GLU A 34 -19.64 16.80 -7.92
CA GLU A 34 -18.74 16.27 -8.95
C GLU A 34 -17.86 17.34 -9.59
N SER A 35 -18.32 18.59 -9.67
CA SER A 35 -17.55 19.68 -10.28
C SER A 35 -16.48 20.31 -9.35
N ILE A 36 -16.58 20.13 -8.03
CA ILE A 36 -15.62 20.72 -7.07
C ILE A 36 -14.35 19.88 -6.94
N MET A 37 -14.42 18.58 -7.23
CA MET A 37 -13.29 17.64 -7.04
C MET A 37 -12.45 17.41 -8.31
N THR A 38 -12.93 17.75 -9.50
CA THR A 38 -12.25 17.43 -10.77
C THR A 38 -11.14 18.39 -11.16
N ASP A 39 -11.17 19.66 -10.71
CA ASP A 39 -10.21 20.68 -11.16
C ASP A 39 -9.25 21.20 -10.07
N LYS A 40 -9.50 20.92 -8.80
CA LYS A 40 -8.65 21.40 -7.70
C LYS A 40 -7.81 20.26 -7.10
N LYS A 41 -6.51 20.32 -7.28
CA LYS A 41 -5.57 19.40 -6.62
C LYS A 41 -5.46 19.78 -5.13
N PHE A 42 -6.06 18.99 -4.25
CA PHE A 42 -5.94 19.18 -2.80
C PHE A 42 -4.58 18.71 -2.29
N HIS A 43 -4.13 19.32 -1.18
CA HIS A 43 -2.96 18.86 -0.44
C HIS A 43 -3.26 17.57 0.33
N LEU A 44 -2.21 16.85 0.74
CA LEU A 44 -2.28 15.54 1.39
C LEU A 44 -3.32 15.47 2.53
N GLY A 45 -3.32 16.43 3.45
CA GLY A 45 -4.26 16.44 4.58
C GLY A 45 -5.72 16.43 4.15
N THR A 46 -6.09 17.30 3.20
CA THR A 46 -7.46 17.33 2.65
C THR A 46 -7.79 16.06 1.86
N THR A 47 -6.83 15.58 1.05
CA THR A 47 -6.99 14.33 0.27
C THR A 47 -7.22 13.13 1.20
N SER A 48 -6.45 13.03 2.29
CA SER A 48 -6.57 11.95 3.28
C SER A 48 -7.94 11.89 3.96
N LEU A 49 -8.61 13.03 4.09
CA LEU A 49 -9.92 13.14 4.73
C LEU A 49 -11.10 12.95 3.76
N HIS A 50 -10.98 13.43 2.52
CA HIS A 50 -12.14 13.62 1.65
C HIS A 50 -12.13 12.84 0.35
N ALA A 51 -10.96 12.43 -0.16
CA ALA A 51 -10.90 11.77 -1.47
C ALA A 51 -11.70 10.46 -1.50
N GLY A 52 -12.40 10.27 -2.62
CA GLY A 52 -13.18 9.05 -2.89
C GLY A 52 -14.48 8.93 -2.10
N GLN A 53 -14.84 9.92 -1.27
CA GLN A 53 -16.05 9.89 -0.42
C GLN A 53 -17.01 11.02 -0.75
N VAL A 54 -18.29 10.65 -0.81
CA VAL A 54 -19.43 11.57 -0.73
C VAL A 54 -20.32 11.14 0.44
N PRO A 55 -21.15 12.02 1.03
CA PRO A 55 -22.17 11.60 1.98
C PRO A 55 -23.04 10.49 1.40
N ASP A 56 -23.39 9.49 2.21
CA ASP A 56 -24.20 8.36 1.73
C ASP A 56 -25.52 8.87 1.11
N PRO A 57 -25.80 8.57 -0.16
CA PRO A 57 -26.94 9.16 -0.87
C PRO A 57 -28.29 8.67 -0.33
N THR A 58 -28.33 7.57 0.41
CA THR A 58 -29.55 6.99 0.97
C THR A 58 -29.86 7.56 2.35
N THR A 59 -28.86 7.69 3.20
CA THR A 59 -29.02 8.03 4.63
C THR A 59 -28.48 9.40 4.99
N GLY A 60 -27.66 10.02 4.11
CA GLY A 60 -26.90 11.25 4.42
C GLY A 60 -25.74 11.03 5.41
N SER A 61 -25.34 9.78 5.67
CA SER A 61 -24.24 9.49 6.60
C SER A 61 -22.96 10.20 6.17
N ARG A 62 -22.37 10.94 7.12
CA ARG A 62 -21.09 11.64 6.89
C ARG A 62 -19.90 10.67 6.89
N THR A 63 -19.93 9.66 7.75
CA THR A 63 -18.92 8.59 7.79
C THR A 63 -19.19 7.58 6.68
N VAL A 64 -18.12 7.01 6.09
CA VAL A 64 -18.25 5.93 5.10
C VAL A 64 -18.99 4.74 5.73
N PRO A 65 -20.16 4.33 5.20
CA PRO A 65 -20.87 3.16 5.72
C PRO A 65 -20.05 1.88 5.57
N LEU A 66 -20.16 0.99 6.54
CA LEU A 66 -19.57 -0.34 6.47
C LEU A 66 -20.55 -1.32 5.81
N TYR A 67 -20.30 -1.67 4.55
CA TYR A 67 -21.08 -2.66 3.81
C TYR A 67 -20.54 -4.07 4.02
N GLN A 68 -20.86 -4.65 5.17
CA GLN A 68 -20.43 -6.02 5.54
C GLN A 68 -21.38 -7.04 4.91
N THR A 69 -21.24 -7.25 3.61
CA THR A 69 -22.05 -8.20 2.82
C THR A 69 -21.20 -8.96 1.83
N SER A 70 -21.61 -10.16 1.43
CA SER A 70 -20.95 -10.95 0.39
C SER A 70 -21.45 -10.61 -1.02
N SER A 71 -22.73 -10.25 -1.18
CA SER A 71 -23.40 -10.14 -2.48
C SER A 71 -24.44 -9.03 -2.50
N TYR A 72 -24.87 -8.66 -3.72
CA TYR A 72 -25.79 -7.56 -3.97
C TYR A 72 -26.95 -8.02 -4.86
N VAL A 73 -28.15 -7.47 -4.64
CA VAL A 73 -29.35 -7.79 -5.42
C VAL A 73 -29.32 -7.01 -6.74
N PHE A 74 -29.54 -7.72 -7.85
CA PHE A 74 -29.67 -7.12 -9.17
C PHE A 74 -31.09 -6.57 -9.40
N LYS A 75 -31.21 -5.53 -10.24
CA LYS A 75 -32.49 -4.97 -10.63
C LYS A 75 -33.34 -5.99 -11.42
N ASN A 76 -32.71 -6.73 -12.33
CA ASN A 76 -33.27 -7.80 -13.15
C ASN A 76 -32.13 -8.64 -13.75
N THR A 77 -32.47 -9.66 -14.56
CA THR A 77 -31.51 -10.56 -15.21
C THR A 77 -30.64 -9.87 -16.27
N GLU A 78 -31.16 -8.85 -16.95
CA GLU A 78 -30.40 -8.08 -17.94
C GLU A 78 -29.33 -7.21 -17.25
N HIS A 79 -29.68 -6.52 -16.17
CA HIS A 79 -28.71 -5.79 -15.33
C HIS A 79 -27.60 -6.72 -14.82
N ALA A 80 -27.95 -7.93 -14.33
CA ALA A 80 -26.96 -8.92 -13.93
C ALA A 80 -26.03 -9.28 -15.10
N ALA A 81 -26.57 -9.59 -16.28
CA ALA A 81 -25.81 -9.93 -17.48
C ALA A 81 -24.87 -8.79 -17.92
N ASN A 82 -25.30 -7.54 -17.80
CA ASN A 82 -24.48 -6.37 -18.14
C ASN A 82 -23.30 -6.21 -17.16
N LEU A 83 -23.51 -6.39 -15.85
CA LEU A 83 -22.46 -6.35 -14.85
C LEU A 83 -21.40 -7.44 -15.06
N PHE A 84 -21.84 -8.70 -15.24
CA PHE A 84 -20.94 -9.83 -15.51
C PHE A 84 -20.22 -9.71 -16.85
N GLY A 85 -20.85 -9.09 -17.84
CA GLY A 85 -20.25 -8.80 -19.15
C GLY A 85 -19.38 -7.55 -19.19
N LEU A 86 -19.14 -6.89 -18.07
CA LEU A 86 -18.39 -5.62 -17.96
C LEU A 86 -18.90 -4.50 -18.87
N ARG A 87 -20.20 -4.52 -19.21
CA ARG A 87 -20.90 -3.48 -19.97
C ARG A 87 -21.46 -2.37 -19.10
N GLU A 88 -21.60 -2.65 -17.80
CA GLU A 88 -22.05 -1.72 -16.76
C GLU A 88 -21.17 -1.92 -15.52
N LEU A 89 -20.79 -0.84 -14.83
CA LEU A 89 -20.11 -0.92 -13.55
C LEU A 89 -21.13 -0.97 -12.41
N GLY A 90 -20.87 -1.79 -11.41
CA GLY A 90 -21.73 -1.89 -10.23
C GLY A 90 -21.33 -3.03 -9.30
N ASN A 91 -22.07 -3.16 -8.22
CA ASN A 91 -21.76 -4.15 -7.18
C ASN A 91 -22.35 -5.51 -7.55
N ILE A 92 -21.50 -6.55 -7.55
CA ILE A 92 -21.87 -7.94 -7.82
C ILE A 92 -21.65 -8.78 -6.56
N TYR A 93 -20.42 -8.82 -6.12
CA TYR A 93 -19.93 -9.66 -5.04
C TYR A 93 -18.70 -9.01 -4.38
N THR A 94 -18.63 -9.02 -3.06
CA THR A 94 -17.60 -8.27 -2.31
C THR A 94 -16.17 -8.65 -2.67
N ARG A 95 -15.92 -9.89 -3.12
CA ARG A 95 -14.59 -10.29 -3.63
C ARG A 95 -14.15 -9.45 -4.84
N LEU A 96 -15.07 -8.94 -5.65
CA LEU A 96 -14.78 -8.12 -6.82
C LEU A 96 -14.86 -6.63 -6.50
N MET A 97 -15.92 -6.22 -5.80
CA MET A 97 -16.16 -4.82 -5.46
C MET A 97 -17.06 -4.69 -4.23
N ASN A 98 -16.78 -3.69 -3.42
CA ASN A 98 -17.56 -3.36 -2.22
C ASN A 98 -17.52 -1.85 -2.01
N PRO A 99 -18.64 -1.17 -1.71
CA PRO A 99 -18.68 0.29 -1.60
C PRO A 99 -17.74 0.87 -0.53
N THR A 100 -17.54 0.19 0.60
CA THR A 100 -16.57 0.61 1.63
C THR A 100 -15.14 0.51 1.12
N THR A 101 -14.80 -0.61 0.47
CA THR A 101 -13.48 -0.84 -0.11
C THR A 101 -13.20 0.10 -1.27
N ASP A 102 -14.21 0.44 -2.08
CA ASP A 102 -14.09 1.39 -3.20
C ASP A 102 -13.62 2.78 -2.71
N VAL A 103 -14.18 3.27 -1.59
CA VAL A 103 -13.72 4.54 -0.99
C VAL A 103 -12.26 4.44 -0.54
N PHE A 104 -11.87 3.31 0.08
CA PHE A 104 -10.47 3.09 0.49
C PHE A 104 -9.54 3.09 -0.73
N GLU A 105 -9.88 2.36 -1.79
CA GLU A 105 -9.11 2.30 -3.04
C GLU A 105 -8.96 3.70 -3.67
N LYS A 106 -10.06 4.43 -3.84
CA LYS A 106 -10.06 5.80 -4.39
C LYS A 106 -9.23 6.77 -3.56
N ARG A 107 -9.30 6.66 -2.23
CA ARG A 107 -8.54 7.54 -1.33
C ARG A 107 -7.04 7.30 -1.43
N VAL A 108 -6.60 6.03 -1.45
CA VAL A 108 -5.18 5.71 -1.60
C VAL A 108 -4.69 6.08 -3.01
N ALA A 109 -5.49 5.83 -4.07
CA ALA A 109 -5.16 6.28 -5.42
C ALA A 109 -4.93 7.80 -5.47
N ALA A 110 -5.80 8.60 -4.83
CA ALA A 110 -5.65 10.05 -4.79
C ALA A 110 -4.42 10.51 -3.98
N ILE A 111 -4.11 9.84 -2.86
CA ILE A 111 -2.92 10.11 -2.04
C ILE A 111 -1.66 9.87 -2.86
N GLU A 112 -1.56 8.77 -3.58
CA GLU A 112 -0.41 8.42 -4.43
C GLU A 112 -0.42 9.12 -5.80
N GLY A 113 -1.53 9.73 -6.21
CA GLY A 113 -1.68 10.40 -7.51
C GLY A 113 -1.90 9.43 -8.67
N GLY A 114 -2.42 8.26 -8.39
CA GLY A 114 -2.77 7.26 -9.39
C GLY A 114 -4.17 7.43 -9.97
N THR A 115 -4.42 6.78 -11.10
CA THR A 115 -5.71 6.75 -11.80
C THR A 115 -6.69 5.78 -11.14
N GLY A 116 -6.18 4.70 -10.57
CA GLY A 116 -6.99 3.68 -9.90
C GLY A 116 -6.18 2.86 -8.91
N ALA A 117 -6.89 2.19 -7.99
CA ALA A 117 -6.28 1.27 -7.03
C ALA A 117 -7.10 0.01 -6.86
N ILE A 118 -6.47 -1.02 -6.30
CA ILE A 118 -7.10 -2.26 -5.90
C ILE A 118 -6.58 -2.72 -4.54
N ALA A 119 -7.48 -2.91 -3.59
CA ALA A 119 -7.16 -3.39 -2.25
C ALA A 119 -7.09 -4.91 -2.20
N THR A 120 -6.14 -5.44 -1.43
CA THR A 120 -5.85 -6.87 -1.30
C THR A 120 -5.78 -7.29 0.17
N ALA A 121 -5.83 -8.59 0.42
CA ALA A 121 -5.81 -9.16 1.77
C ALA A 121 -4.53 -8.83 2.58
N SER A 122 -3.43 -8.49 1.91
CA SER A 122 -2.14 -8.16 2.56
C SER A 122 -1.21 -7.46 1.57
N GLY A 123 -0.14 -6.82 2.08
CA GLY A 123 0.94 -6.29 1.24
C GLY A 123 1.62 -7.36 0.40
N ALA A 124 1.81 -8.57 0.95
CA ALA A 124 2.34 -9.70 0.19
C ALA A 124 1.44 -10.07 -0.99
N ALA A 125 0.11 -10.07 -0.82
CA ALA A 125 -0.85 -10.28 -1.90
C ALA A 125 -0.79 -9.17 -2.95
N ALA A 126 -0.59 -7.90 -2.53
CA ALA A 126 -0.42 -6.78 -3.44
C ALA A 126 0.80 -6.97 -4.34
N ILE A 127 1.96 -7.28 -3.75
CA ILE A 127 3.20 -7.56 -4.50
C ILE A 127 3.00 -8.75 -5.45
N THR A 128 2.42 -9.85 -4.94
CA THR A 128 2.17 -11.05 -5.75
C THR A 128 1.31 -10.74 -6.96
N TYR A 129 0.20 -10.01 -6.78
CA TYR A 129 -0.69 -9.67 -7.88
C TYR A 129 -0.05 -8.66 -8.84
N ALA A 130 0.70 -7.69 -8.35
CA ALA A 130 1.40 -6.74 -9.22
C ALA A 130 2.37 -7.45 -10.17
N ILE A 131 3.12 -8.45 -9.67
CA ILE A 131 4.07 -9.21 -10.48
C ILE A 131 3.38 -10.23 -11.39
N LEU A 132 2.45 -11.04 -10.87
CA LEU A 132 1.78 -12.08 -11.67
C LEU A 132 0.90 -11.50 -12.77
N ASN A 133 0.41 -10.27 -12.60
CA ASN A 133 -0.42 -9.57 -13.60
C ASN A 133 0.30 -9.29 -14.92
N ILE A 134 1.63 -9.18 -14.88
CA ILE A 134 2.48 -8.74 -16.02
C ILE A 134 3.55 -9.75 -16.39
N THR A 135 3.57 -10.93 -15.77
CA THR A 135 4.59 -11.95 -16.03
C THR A 135 3.99 -13.30 -16.36
N ARG A 136 4.64 -14.05 -17.25
CA ARG A 136 4.37 -15.46 -17.59
C ARG A 136 5.50 -16.35 -17.07
N PRO A 137 5.30 -17.68 -16.97
CA PRO A 137 6.42 -18.59 -16.74
C PRO A 137 7.54 -18.39 -17.77
N GLY A 138 8.78 -18.25 -17.27
CA GLY A 138 9.96 -17.94 -18.07
C GLY A 138 10.34 -16.47 -18.09
N ASP A 139 9.46 -15.56 -17.66
CA ASP A 139 9.77 -14.13 -17.49
C ASP A 139 10.60 -13.88 -16.23
N GLU A 140 11.20 -12.70 -16.18
CA GLU A 140 12.00 -12.25 -15.04
C GLU A 140 11.65 -10.80 -14.63
N ILE A 141 12.01 -10.42 -13.42
CA ILE A 141 12.06 -9.04 -12.95
C ILE A 141 13.46 -8.73 -12.42
N VAL A 142 13.87 -7.47 -12.53
CA VAL A 142 15.09 -6.97 -11.87
C VAL A 142 14.66 -6.23 -10.61
N SER A 143 15.16 -6.65 -9.46
CA SER A 143 14.77 -6.12 -8.16
C SER A 143 15.95 -5.54 -7.41
N ALA A 144 15.73 -4.46 -6.67
CA ALA A 144 16.65 -4.04 -5.61
C ALA A 144 16.92 -5.22 -4.64
N ASP A 145 18.11 -5.25 -4.05
CA ASP A 145 18.52 -6.26 -3.06
C ASP A 145 18.11 -5.89 -1.63
N ASN A 146 17.82 -4.62 -1.39
CA ASN A 146 17.47 -4.05 -0.09
C ASN A 146 15.95 -4.03 0.08
N LEU A 147 15.39 -5.19 0.45
CA LEU A 147 13.95 -5.44 0.53
C LEU A 147 13.52 -5.86 1.94
N TYR A 148 12.24 -5.65 2.22
CA TYR A 148 11.58 -6.35 3.31
C TYR A 148 11.80 -7.87 3.20
N GLY A 149 12.16 -8.53 4.32
CA GLY A 149 12.52 -9.95 4.32
C GLY A 149 11.46 -10.85 3.66
N GLY A 150 10.16 -10.58 3.88
CA GLY A 150 9.09 -11.35 3.24
C GLY A 150 9.02 -11.16 1.72
N THR A 151 9.38 -9.99 1.20
CA THR A 151 9.47 -9.74 -0.24
C THR A 151 10.69 -10.47 -0.83
N TYR A 152 11.83 -10.42 -0.14
CA TYR A 152 13.03 -11.17 -0.54
C TYR A 152 12.74 -12.68 -0.59
N GLU A 153 12.16 -13.26 0.46
CA GLU A 153 11.77 -14.68 0.52
C GLU A 153 10.79 -15.06 -0.62
N PHE A 154 9.81 -14.20 -0.89
CA PHE A 154 8.88 -14.42 -1.99
C PHE A 154 9.61 -14.44 -3.33
N PHE A 155 10.47 -13.47 -3.59
CA PHE A 155 11.19 -13.34 -4.86
C PHE A 155 12.26 -14.41 -5.04
N HIS A 156 12.98 -14.75 -3.99
CA HIS A 156 14.10 -15.70 -4.07
C HIS A 156 13.65 -17.17 -4.09
N TYR A 157 12.67 -17.53 -3.26
CA TYR A 157 12.31 -18.93 -3.06
C TYR A 157 10.93 -19.32 -3.60
N THR A 158 9.95 -18.40 -3.53
CA THR A 158 8.57 -18.76 -3.85
C THR A 158 8.22 -18.47 -5.31
N LEU A 159 8.57 -17.31 -5.83
CA LEU A 159 8.27 -16.89 -7.19
C LEU A 159 8.88 -17.81 -8.26
N PRO A 160 10.10 -18.36 -8.07
CA PRO A 160 10.65 -19.38 -8.98
C PRO A 160 9.81 -20.67 -9.10
N LYS A 161 9.06 -21.05 -8.05
CA LYS A 161 8.14 -22.19 -8.09
C LYS A 161 6.95 -21.95 -9.05
N PHE A 162 6.66 -20.70 -9.34
CA PHE A 162 5.69 -20.29 -10.36
C PHE A 162 6.35 -20.05 -11.74
N GLY A 163 7.63 -20.42 -11.90
CA GLY A 163 8.38 -20.31 -13.17
C GLY A 163 8.82 -18.91 -13.52
N ARG A 164 8.89 -17.96 -12.58
CA ARG A 164 9.42 -16.61 -12.77
C ARG A 164 10.76 -16.47 -12.07
N HIS A 165 11.63 -15.62 -12.58
CA HIS A 165 12.96 -15.38 -12.02
C HIS A 165 13.13 -13.95 -11.53
N VAL A 166 14.01 -13.76 -10.54
CA VAL A 166 14.35 -12.43 -10.02
C VAL A 166 15.85 -12.26 -10.03
N VAL A 167 16.32 -11.17 -10.62
CA VAL A 167 17.72 -10.75 -10.58
C VAL A 167 17.83 -9.61 -9.57
N PHE A 168 18.58 -9.85 -8.48
CA PHE A 168 18.80 -8.83 -7.45
C PHE A 168 20.01 -7.95 -7.80
N VAL A 169 19.85 -6.64 -7.59
CA VAL A 169 20.88 -5.64 -7.88
C VAL A 169 20.96 -4.63 -6.73
N ASP A 170 22.13 -3.95 -6.61
CA ASP A 170 22.32 -2.88 -5.65
C ASP A 170 21.31 -1.74 -5.89
N SER A 171 20.46 -1.48 -4.89
CA SER A 171 19.40 -0.47 -4.91
C SER A 171 19.92 0.96 -5.12
N THR A 172 21.17 1.24 -4.74
CA THR A 172 21.79 2.56 -4.81
C THR A 172 22.46 2.85 -6.16
N ASN A 173 22.53 1.83 -7.05
CA ASN A 173 23.21 1.91 -8.33
C ASN A 173 22.24 1.71 -9.52
N PRO A 174 21.71 2.79 -10.13
CA PRO A 174 20.82 2.67 -11.30
C PRO A 174 21.43 1.88 -12.47
N GLU A 175 22.75 1.96 -12.70
CA GLU A 175 23.42 1.23 -13.78
C GLU A 175 23.45 -0.28 -13.55
N ALA A 176 23.32 -0.74 -12.29
CA ALA A 176 23.17 -2.16 -11.99
C ALA A 176 21.82 -2.68 -12.52
N PHE A 177 20.75 -1.90 -12.38
CA PHE A 177 19.45 -2.23 -12.99
C PHE A 177 19.56 -2.32 -14.50
N ARG A 178 20.17 -1.32 -15.16
CA ARG A 178 20.37 -1.31 -16.63
C ARG A 178 21.07 -2.57 -17.12
N LYS A 179 22.17 -2.95 -16.49
CA LYS A 179 23.00 -4.10 -16.88
C LYS A 179 22.29 -5.45 -16.69
N ALA A 180 21.34 -5.52 -15.75
CA ALA A 180 20.60 -6.74 -15.43
C ALA A 180 19.41 -6.98 -16.36
N ILE A 181 18.97 -5.98 -17.13
CA ILE A 181 17.82 -6.11 -18.04
C ILE A 181 18.16 -7.05 -19.18
N THR A 182 17.27 -8.02 -19.44
CA THR A 182 17.32 -8.95 -20.58
C THR A 182 15.99 -8.85 -21.40
N PRO A 183 15.88 -9.53 -22.55
CA PRO A 183 14.60 -9.60 -23.27
C PRO A 183 13.45 -10.24 -22.48
N LYS A 184 13.75 -10.98 -21.41
CA LYS A 184 12.75 -11.61 -20.52
C LYS A 184 12.29 -10.69 -19.39
N THR A 185 12.98 -9.59 -19.14
CA THR A 185 12.66 -8.66 -18.07
C THR A 185 11.32 -7.97 -18.34
N ARG A 186 10.41 -7.98 -17.34
CA ARG A 186 9.06 -7.40 -17.42
C ARG A 186 8.85 -6.23 -16.48
N ALA A 187 9.66 -6.05 -15.45
CA ALA A 187 9.58 -4.90 -14.56
C ALA A 187 10.91 -4.67 -13.84
N LEU A 188 11.10 -3.43 -13.36
CA LEU A 188 12.03 -3.11 -12.28
C LEU A 188 11.23 -2.98 -10.98
N TYR A 189 11.81 -3.44 -9.87
CA TYR A 189 11.18 -3.40 -8.55
C TYR A 189 12.13 -2.79 -7.50
N ALA A 190 11.59 -1.90 -6.64
CA ALA A 190 12.34 -1.32 -5.51
C ALA A 190 11.39 -0.98 -4.35
N GLU A 191 11.95 -0.69 -3.18
CA GLU A 191 11.26 -0.10 -2.03
C GLU A 191 11.67 1.37 -1.86
N THR A 192 10.75 2.24 -1.44
CA THR A 192 11.03 3.67 -1.24
C THR A 192 12.12 3.91 -0.22
N VAL A 193 12.04 3.23 0.91
CA VAL A 193 13.11 3.13 1.91
C VAL A 193 13.24 1.67 2.25
N GLY A 194 14.28 1.06 1.74
CA GLY A 194 14.50 -0.38 1.90
C GLY A 194 14.73 -0.77 3.36
N ASN A 195 14.43 -1.99 3.70
CA ASN A 195 14.54 -2.49 5.07
C ASN A 195 15.34 -3.79 5.09
N PRO A 196 16.52 -3.80 5.75
CA PRO A 196 16.96 -2.92 6.85
C PRO A 196 17.98 -1.83 6.50
N LYS A 197 18.56 -1.77 5.29
CA LYS A 197 19.63 -0.81 4.94
C LYS A 197 19.16 0.66 4.95
N LEU A 198 17.87 0.91 4.81
CA LEU A 198 17.22 2.23 4.77
C LEU A 198 17.67 3.11 3.59
N ASP A 199 18.15 2.49 2.52
CA ASP A 199 18.53 3.19 1.30
C ASP A 199 17.28 3.61 0.49
N THR A 200 17.38 4.77 -0.14
CA THR A 200 16.38 5.29 -1.09
C THR A 200 16.95 5.19 -2.50
N PRO A 201 16.26 4.52 -3.45
CA PRO A 201 16.69 4.45 -4.84
C PRO A 201 16.48 5.79 -5.57
N ASP A 202 17.21 6.00 -6.67
CA ASP A 202 16.95 7.12 -7.58
C ASP A 202 15.77 6.79 -8.49
N PHE A 203 14.55 7.21 -8.10
CA PHE A 203 13.31 6.92 -8.84
C PHE A 203 13.37 7.36 -10.28
N GLU A 204 13.83 8.59 -10.55
CA GLU A 204 13.85 9.15 -11.90
C GLU A 204 14.84 8.38 -12.80
N ALA A 205 15.99 8.01 -12.25
CA ALA A 205 16.99 7.25 -13.00
C ALA A 205 16.50 5.84 -13.33
N ILE A 206 15.93 5.10 -12.36
CA ILE A 206 15.41 3.75 -12.62
C ILE A 206 14.15 3.77 -13.50
N ALA A 207 13.27 4.78 -13.35
CA ALA A 207 12.11 4.95 -14.22
C ALA A 207 12.54 5.20 -15.68
N LYS A 208 13.52 6.09 -15.90
CA LYS A 208 14.07 6.31 -17.23
C LYS A 208 14.64 5.02 -17.82
N ILE A 209 15.43 4.26 -17.05
CA ILE A 209 16.00 2.98 -17.51
C ILE A 209 14.89 2.00 -17.89
N ALA A 210 13.87 1.87 -17.08
CA ALA A 210 12.74 0.98 -17.34
C ALA A 210 11.99 1.38 -18.62
N HIS A 211 11.63 2.66 -18.75
CA HIS A 211 10.86 3.17 -19.88
C HIS A 211 11.66 3.12 -21.19
N ASP A 212 12.97 3.39 -21.17
CA ASP A 212 13.85 3.21 -22.33
C ASP A 212 13.83 1.75 -22.84
N ASN A 213 13.52 0.79 -21.96
CA ASN A 213 13.39 -0.63 -22.27
C ASN A 213 11.92 -1.10 -22.41
N GLY A 214 10.95 -0.20 -22.37
CA GLY A 214 9.51 -0.50 -22.51
C GLY A 214 8.95 -1.40 -21.40
N ILE A 215 9.48 -1.31 -20.19
CA ILE A 215 9.01 -2.03 -19.00
C ILE A 215 8.63 -1.05 -17.88
N PRO A 216 7.69 -1.39 -16.99
CA PRO A 216 7.29 -0.54 -15.88
C PRO A 216 8.23 -0.62 -14.69
N VAL A 217 8.15 0.40 -13.82
CA VAL A 217 8.71 0.39 -12.46
C VAL A 217 7.60 0.15 -11.45
N ILE A 218 7.83 -0.80 -10.55
CA ILE A 218 6.97 -1.09 -9.40
C ILE A 218 7.74 -0.68 -8.14
N VAL A 219 7.14 0.15 -7.30
CA VAL A 219 7.74 0.57 -6.02
C VAL A 219 6.82 0.22 -4.85
N ASP A 220 7.38 -0.45 -3.86
CA ASP A 220 6.73 -0.57 -2.55
C ASP A 220 6.96 0.73 -1.75
N ASN A 221 5.90 1.52 -1.63
CA ASN A 221 5.91 2.80 -0.92
C ASN A 221 5.38 2.68 0.53
N THR A 222 5.40 1.48 1.10
CA THR A 222 4.90 1.24 2.47
C THR A 222 5.54 2.18 3.49
N THR A 223 6.86 2.38 3.40
CA THR A 223 7.63 3.22 4.34
C THR A 223 7.63 4.71 3.97
N GLY A 224 7.27 5.04 2.72
CA GLY A 224 7.27 6.41 2.19
C GLY A 224 5.88 7.04 2.06
N VAL A 225 4.82 6.30 2.40
CA VAL A 225 3.44 6.83 2.26
C VAL A 225 3.26 8.14 3.02
N GLY A 226 2.71 9.14 2.33
CA GLY A 226 2.52 10.47 2.91
C GLY A 226 3.78 11.35 2.94
N LEU A 227 4.96 10.81 2.63
CA LEU A 227 6.22 11.56 2.49
C LEU A 227 6.62 11.75 1.03
N VAL A 228 6.31 10.79 0.17
CA VAL A 228 6.61 10.84 -1.27
C VAL A 228 5.47 10.21 -2.06
N ARG A 229 5.33 10.67 -3.30
CA ARG A 229 4.48 10.09 -4.34
C ARG A 229 5.39 9.60 -5.46
N PRO A 230 5.80 8.32 -5.47
CA PRO A 230 6.73 7.80 -6.48
C PRO A 230 6.24 7.99 -7.93
N ILE A 231 4.91 8.01 -8.13
CA ILE A 231 4.26 8.28 -9.43
C ILE A 231 4.66 9.65 -10.01
N ASP A 232 4.94 10.65 -9.17
CA ASP A 232 5.36 11.97 -9.62
C ASP A 232 6.80 11.95 -10.19
N TYR A 233 7.56 10.89 -9.91
CA TYR A 233 8.94 10.67 -10.37
C TYR A 233 9.10 9.55 -11.40
N GLY A 234 7.99 9.17 -12.05
CA GLY A 234 7.99 8.22 -13.18
C GLY A 234 7.72 6.76 -12.79
N VAL A 235 7.41 6.46 -11.55
CA VAL A 235 7.00 5.11 -11.14
C VAL A 235 5.60 4.82 -11.69
N ASP A 236 5.41 3.61 -12.22
CA ASP A 236 4.17 3.22 -12.89
C ASP A 236 3.18 2.57 -11.94
N ILE A 237 3.66 1.69 -11.06
CA ILE A 237 2.85 0.96 -10.10
C ILE A 237 3.42 1.15 -8.71
N VAL A 238 2.55 1.51 -7.77
CA VAL A 238 2.89 1.61 -6.35
C VAL A 238 2.17 0.52 -5.58
N VAL A 239 2.88 -0.17 -4.69
CA VAL A 239 2.28 -1.16 -3.78
C VAL A 239 2.46 -0.71 -2.33
N HIS A 240 1.53 -1.12 -1.47
CA HIS A 240 1.62 -0.88 -0.04
C HIS A 240 1.19 -2.09 0.77
N SER A 241 1.86 -2.32 1.88
CA SER A 241 1.24 -2.98 3.02
C SER A 241 0.44 -1.94 3.81
N ALA A 242 -0.89 -1.93 3.61
CA ALA A 242 -1.78 -1.03 4.35
C ALA A 242 -1.77 -1.30 5.86
N THR A 243 -1.34 -2.50 6.26
CA THR A 243 -1.09 -2.96 7.63
C THR A 243 -0.22 -1.99 8.43
N LYS A 244 0.68 -1.24 7.75
CA LYS A 244 1.72 -0.40 8.36
C LYS A 244 1.21 1.04 8.57
N TYR A 245 1.85 2.02 7.98
CA TYR A 245 1.55 3.45 8.20
C TYR A 245 0.16 3.88 7.74
N ILE A 246 -0.44 3.23 6.72
CA ILE A 246 -1.82 3.50 6.31
C ILE A 246 -2.78 3.21 7.47
N GLY A 247 -2.71 2.04 8.06
CA GLY A 247 -3.50 1.68 9.25
C GLY A 247 -3.04 2.43 10.50
N GLY A 248 -1.75 2.39 10.80
CA GLY A 248 -1.09 3.12 11.87
C GLY A 248 -1.39 2.67 13.31
N HIS A 249 -2.16 1.59 13.49
CA HIS A 249 -2.65 1.17 14.82
C HIS A 249 -2.42 -0.31 15.11
N GLY A 250 -1.77 -1.05 14.21
CA GLY A 250 -1.48 -2.48 14.41
C GLY A 250 -2.70 -3.40 14.51
N ASN A 251 -3.87 -2.94 14.07
CA ASN A 251 -5.16 -3.60 14.29
C ASN A 251 -5.73 -4.31 13.07
N SER A 252 -5.08 -4.23 11.90
CA SER A 252 -5.63 -4.72 10.64
C SER A 252 -4.55 -5.11 9.65
N ILE A 253 -4.80 -6.14 8.85
CA ILE A 253 -3.92 -6.58 7.75
C ILE A 253 -4.61 -6.26 6.42
N GLY A 254 -3.83 -5.68 5.48
CA GLY A 254 -4.28 -5.38 4.14
C GLY A 254 -3.14 -4.92 3.25
N GLY A 255 -3.41 -4.87 1.96
CA GLY A 255 -2.52 -4.31 0.95
C GLY A 255 -3.30 -3.47 -0.05
N VAL A 256 -2.59 -2.70 -0.84
CA VAL A 256 -3.18 -1.95 -1.94
C VAL A 256 -2.17 -1.77 -3.06
N ILE A 257 -2.64 -1.82 -4.30
CA ILE A 257 -1.87 -1.56 -5.51
C ILE A 257 -2.47 -0.31 -6.15
N VAL A 258 -1.63 0.63 -6.54
CA VAL A 258 -2.03 1.87 -7.22
C VAL A 258 -1.39 1.89 -8.61
N ASP A 259 -2.20 2.16 -9.63
CA ASP A 259 -1.77 2.32 -11.01
C ASP A 259 -1.68 3.82 -11.35
N SER A 260 -0.55 4.25 -11.87
CA SER A 260 -0.38 5.62 -12.38
C SER A 260 -1.29 5.92 -13.57
N GLY A 261 -1.72 4.90 -14.31
CA GLY A 261 -2.43 5.01 -15.58
C GLY A 261 -1.58 5.52 -16.75
N LYS A 262 -0.27 5.68 -16.54
CA LYS A 262 0.63 6.28 -17.54
C LYS A 262 1.33 5.25 -18.43
N PHE A 263 1.51 4.02 -17.97
CA PHE A 263 2.23 3.00 -18.72
C PHE A 263 1.39 2.42 -19.87
N ALA A 264 1.99 2.32 -21.06
CA ALA A 264 1.34 1.78 -22.25
C ALA A 264 1.50 0.25 -22.32
N TRP A 265 0.50 -0.49 -21.84
CA TRP A 265 0.51 -1.96 -21.82
C TRP A 265 0.44 -2.61 -23.21
N ASN A 266 0.19 -1.83 -24.27
CA ASN A 266 0.13 -2.29 -25.66
C ASN A 266 1.45 -2.10 -26.43
N ASN A 267 2.58 -1.97 -25.75
CA ASN A 267 3.89 -1.74 -26.36
C ASN A 267 4.56 -3.01 -26.95
N GLY A 268 3.84 -4.11 -27.02
CA GLY A 268 4.29 -5.40 -27.58
C GLY A 268 4.98 -6.34 -26.59
N LYS A 269 5.25 -5.90 -25.35
CA LYS A 269 5.89 -6.74 -24.31
C LYS A 269 4.90 -7.42 -23.36
N PHE A 270 3.64 -6.99 -23.35
CA PHE A 270 2.62 -7.43 -22.40
C PHE A 270 1.39 -8.00 -23.12
N PRO A 271 1.55 -9.21 -23.75
CA PRO A 271 0.45 -9.85 -24.47
C PRO A 271 -0.76 -10.14 -23.57
N GLU A 272 -0.58 -10.24 -22.23
CA GLU A 272 -1.64 -10.39 -21.25
C GLU A 272 -2.70 -9.29 -21.30
N PHE A 273 -2.39 -8.13 -21.88
CA PHE A 273 -3.30 -7.01 -22.02
C PHE A 273 -3.90 -6.87 -23.41
N THR A 274 -3.23 -7.40 -24.44
CA THR A 274 -3.56 -7.19 -25.85
C THR A 274 -4.10 -8.42 -26.56
N GLU A 275 -3.82 -9.62 -26.03
CA GLU A 275 -4.38 -10.87 -26.53
C GLU A 275 -5.79 -11.12 -25.95
N PRO A 276 -6.66 -11.85 -26.68
CA PRO A 276 -7.97 -12.25 -26.18
C PRO A 276 -7.86 -13.13 -24.93
N ASP A 277 -8.49 -12.75 -23.84
CA ASP A 277 -8.54 -13.56 -22.62
C ASP A 277 -9.64 -14.65 -22.74
N PRO A 278 -9.30 -15.95 -22.75
CA PRO A 278 -10.28 -17.02 -22.83
C PRO A 278 -11.17 -17.10 -21.57
N GLY A 279 -10.70 -16.64 -20.42
CA GLY A 279 -11.46 -16.58 -19.17
C GLY A 279 -12.56 -15.50 -19.18
N TYR A 280 -12.49 -14.57 -20.14
CA TYR A 280 -13.44 -13.48 -20.32
C TYR A 280 -13.98 -13.38 -21.76
N HIS A 281 -14.31 -14.52 -22.37
CA HIS A 281 -14.92 -14.60 -23.71
C HIS A 281 -14.14 -13.84 -24.81
N GLY A 282 -12.82 -13.78 -24.70
CA GLY A 282 -11.96 -13.11 -25.67
C GLY A 282 -11.79 -11.61 -25.47
N LEU A 283 -12.15 -11.08 -24.28
CA LEU A 283 -11.91 -9.68 -23.95
C LEU A 283 -10.41 -9.36 -24.01
N LYS A 284 -10.08 -8.22 -24.58
CA LYS A 284 -8.74 -7.64 -24.54
C LYS A 284 -8.73 -6.49 -23.55
N TYR A 285 -7.92 -6.61 -22.51
CA TYR A 285 -7.93 -5.64 -21.40
C TYR A 285 -7.53 -4.24 -21.83
N TRP A 286 -6.55 -4.13 -22.74
CA TRP A 286 -6.14 -2.83 -23.26
C TRP A 286 -7.24 -2.16 -24.09
N ASP A 287 -7.85 -2.87 -25.01
CA ASP A 287 -8.91 -2.32 -25.87
C ASP A 287 -10.12 -1.86 -25.05
N THR A 288 -10.38 -2.52 -23.91
CA THR A 288 -11.56 -2.24 -23.06
C THR A 288 -11.25 -1.17 -22.00
N PHE A 289 -10.08 -1.21 -21.35
CA PHE A 289 -9.77 -0.42 -20.15
C PHE A 289 -8.55 0.50 -20.33
N GLY A 290 -7.88 0.49 -21.45
CA GLY A 290 -6.71 1.36 -21.73
C GLY A 290 -7.09 2.84 -21.93
N ASN A 291 -8.37 3.11 -22.23
CA ASN A 291 -8.93 4.47 -22.27
C ASN A 291 -10.39 4.44 -21.80
N PHE A 292 -10.58 4.14 -20.51
CA PHE A 292 -11.91 4.01 -19.94
C PHE A 292 -12.56 5.38 -19.69
N PRO A 293 -13.81 5.62 -20.11
CA PRO A 293 -14.46 6.91 -19.97
C PRO A 293 -14.44 7.43 -18.52
N GLY A 294 -13.94 8.64 -18.32
CA GLY A 294 -13.85 9.29 -17.01
C GLY A 294 -12.72 8.82 -16.09
N LEU A 295 -12.03 7.70 -16.41
CA LEU A 295 -10.95 7.15 -15.59
C LEU A 295 -9.60 7.05 -16.34
N GLY A 296 -9.60 7.10 -17.68
CA GLY A 296 -8.38 6.91 -18.46
C GLY A 296 -7.91 5.46 -18.49
N ASN A 297 -6.58 5.24 -18.42
CA ASN A 297 -6.03 3.89 -18.44
C ASN A 297 -6.11 3.25 -17.05
N VAL A 298 -6.99 2.26 -16.91
CA VAL A 298 -7.19 1.45 -15.71
C VAL A 298 -7.03 -0.05 -16.01
N ALA A 299 -6.44 -0.40 -17.14
CA ALA A 299 -6.31 -1.79 -17.60
C ALA A 299 -5.59 -2.67 -16.58
N PHE A 300 -4.55 -2.16 -15.92
CA PHE A 300 -3.76 -2.92 -14.96
C PHE A 300 -4.59 -3.35 -13.74
N VAL A 301 -5.26 -2.41 -13.07
CA VAL A 301 -6.05 -2.70 -11.86
C VAL A 301 -7.31 -3.49 -12.18
N PHE A 302 -7.99 -3.21 -13.32
CA PHE A 302 -9.16 -3.98 -13.71
C PHE A 302 -8.82 -5.43 -14.07
N LYS A 303 -7.71 -5.68 -14.77
CA LYS A 303 -7.26 -7.04 -15.05
C LYS A 303 -7.00 -7.82 -13.75
N ILE A 304 -6.34 -7.24 -12.75
CA ILE A 304 -6.18 -7.89 -11.43
C ILE A 304 -7.56 -8.23 -10.84
N ARG A 305 -8.49 -7.27 -10.83
CA ARG A 305 -9.80 -7.41 -10.21
C ARG A 305 -10.62 -8.55 -10.81
N VAL A 306 -10.70 -8.60 -12.14
CA VAL A 306 -11.58 -9.55 -12.85
C VAL A 306 -10.92 -10.88 -13.19
N SER A 307 -9.60 -11.02 -12.99
CA SER A 307 -8.87 -12.27 -13.17
C SER A 307 -8.23 -12.75 -11.85
N LEU A 308 -7.02 -12.29 -11.52
CA LEU A 308 -6.25 -12.81 -10.39
C LEU A 308 -7.03 -12.76 -9.05
N MET A 309 -7.63 -11.63 -8.71
CA MET A 309 -8.38 -11.51 -7.46
C MET A 309 -9.65 -12.34 -7.47
N ARG A 310 -10.40 -12.34 -8.60
CA ARG A 310 -11.60 -13.16 -8.76
C ARG A 310 -11.29 -14.65 -8.54
N ASP A 311 -10.19 -15.13 -9.11
CA ASP A 311 -9.90 -16.56 -9.21
C ASP A 311 -9.10 -17.09 -8.00
N THR A 312 -8.21 -16.28 -7.40
CA THR A 312 -7.34 -16.70 -6.30
C THR A 312 -7.78 -16.16 -4.92
N GLY A 313 -8.66 -15.16 -4.89
CA GLY A 313 -9.42 -14.79 -3.70
C GLY A 313 -8.70 -14.00 -2.60
N ALA A 314 -7.53 -13.38 -2.85
CA ALA A 314 -6.84 -12.57 -1.83
C ALA A 314 -7.50 -11.19 -1.66
N VAL A 315 -8.78 -11.18 -1.36
CA VAL A 315 -9.62 -9.99 -1.15
C VAL A 315 -9.52 -9.46 0.27
N ILE A 316 -9.54 -8.14 0.41
CA ILE A 316 -9.61 -7.48 1.71
C ILE A 316 -11.02 -7.56 2.30
N SER A 317 -11.14 -7.68 3.63
CA SER A 317 -12.43 -7.52 4.32
C SER A 317 -12.89 -6.05 4.26
N PRO A 318 -14.18 -5.77 4.02
CA PRO A 318 -14.73 -4.41 4.12
C PRO A 318 -14.50 -3.78 5.49
N PHE A 319 -14.50 -4.57 6.55
CA PHE A 319 -14.18 -4.09 7.89
C PHE A 319 -12.73 -3.60 8.01
N ASN A 320 -11.77 -4.33 7.42
CA ASN A 320 -10.38 -3.87 7.38
C ASN A 320 -10.23 -2.60 6.53
N SER A 321 -10.91 -2.51 5.39
CA SER A 321 -10.94 -1.30 4.56
C SER A 321 -11.47 -0.09 5.35
N TRP A 322 -12.50 -0.29 6.16
CA TRP A 322 -13.06 0.75 7.03
C TRP A 322 -12.08 1.19 8.13
N LEU A 323 -11.36 0.26 8.76
CA LEU A 323 -10.29 0.58 9.72
C LEU A 323 -9.14 1.37 9.06
N PHE A 324 -8.77 1.02 7.84
CA PHE A 324 -7.76 1.76 7.08
C PHE A 324 -8.22 3.16 6.69
N LEU A 325 -9.50 3.37 6.40
CA LEU A 325 -10.05 4.69 6.17
C LEU A 325 -9.89 5.59 7.41
N ILE A 326 -10.12 5.06 8.63
CA ILE A 326 -9.86 5.78 9.89
C ILE A 326 -8.37 6.11 10.02
N GLY A 327 -7.49 5.14 9.72
CA GLY A 327 -6.04 5.36 9.74
C GLY A 327 -5.58 6.45 8.76
N LEU A 328 -6.14 6.47 7.56
CA LEU A 328 -5.81 7.48 6.54
C LEU A 328 -6.16 8.91 6.98
N GLU A 329 -7.25 9.10 7.71
CA GLU A 329 -7.68 10.43 8.16
C GLU A 329 -6.61 11.17 9.00
N THR A 330 -5.75 10.43 9.70
CA THR A 330 -4.66 10.99 10.51
C THR A 330 -3.27 10.76 9.92
N LEU A 331 -3.16 10.17 8.72
CA LEU A 331 -1.88 9.84 8.09
C LEU A 331 -0.95 11.05 8.01
N HIS A 332 -1.47 12.18 7.54
CA HIS A 332 -0.74 13.43 7.34
C HIS A 332 -0.26 14.09 8.64
N LEU A 333 -0.75 13.67 9.79
CA LEU A 333 -0.30 14.09 11.12
C LEU A 333 0.70 13.10 11.70
N ARG A 334 0.45 11.80 11.55
CA ARG A 334 1.27 10.75 12.15
C ARG A 334 2.64 10.61 11.46
N VAL A 335 2.66 10.57 10.13
CA VAL A 335 3.91 10.27 9.41
C VAL A 335 5.00 11.35 9.60
N PRO A 336 4.70 12.66 9.55
CA PRO A 336 5.68 13.68 9.94
C PRO A 336 6.15 13.54 11.39
N ARG A 337 5.23 13.28 12.35
CA ARG A 337 5.58 13.10 13.77
C ARG A 337 6.49 11.88 13.98
N HIS A 338 6.21 10.76 13.33
CA HIS A 338 7.10 9.61 13.32
C HIS A 338 8.52 9.98 12.85
N SER A 339 8.62 10.73 11.74
CA SER A 339 9.92 11.12 11.16
C SER A 339 10.67 12.10 12.04
N GLU A 340 9.98 13.06 12.67
CA GLU A 340 10.54 14.02 13.62
C GLU A 340 11.13 13.28 14.82
N ASN A 341 10.36 12.39 15.44
CA ASN A 341 10.82 11.58 16.55
C ASN A 341 12.01 10.68 16.16
N ALA A 342 11.96 10.06 14.97
CA ALA A 342 13.04 9.21 14.49
C ALA A 342 14.36 9.98 14.28
N LEU A 343 14.31 11.22 13.80
CA LEU A 343 15.48 12.08 13.66
C LEU A 343 16.09 12.40 15.04
N ALA A 344 15.26 12.78 16.01
CA ALA A 344 15.71 13.08 17.37
C ALA A 344 16.31 11.83 18.05
N VAL A 345 15.70 10.66 17.87
CA VAL A 345 16.21 9.37 18.34
C VAL A 345 17.57 9.06 17.70
N ALA A 346 17.69 9.21 16.38
CA ALA A 346 18.95 8.95 15.67
C ALA A 346 20.08 9.88 16.14
N GLN A 347 19.79 11.16 16.37
CA GLN A 347 20.75 12.14 16.90
C GLN A 347 21.18 11.80 18.33
N PHE A 348 20.24 11.43 19.20
CA PHE A 348 20.54 10.99 20.57
C PHE A 348 21.44 9.75 20.58
N LEU A 349 21.06 8.72 19.81
CA LEU A 349 21.81 7.46 19.75
C LEU A 349 23.22 7.65 19.19
N LYS A 350 23.39 8.51 18.17
CA LYS A 350 24.68 8.81 17.56
C LYS A 350 25.72 9.38 18.57
N GLY A 351 25.25 10.17 19.55
CA GLY A 351 26.06 10.74 20.59
C GLY A 351 26.35 9.80 21.80
N HIS A 352 25.72 8.63 21.85
CA HIS A 352 25.75 7.80 23.05
C HIS A 352 26.98 6.85 23.07
N PRO A 353 27.76 6.78 24.19
CA PRO A 353 29.00 6.02 24.26
C PRO A 353 28.84 4.51 24.07
N LYS A 354 27.67 3.91 24.35
CA LYS A 354 27.39 2.49 24.19
C LYS A 354 26.85 2.13 22.79
N VAL A 355 26.68 3.10 21.88
CA VAL A 355 26.27 2.90 20.50
C VAL A 355 27.49 2.78 19.61
N ALA A 356 27.51 1.76 18.75
CA ALA A 356 28.59 1.51 17.80
C ALA A 356 28.37 2.26 16.49
N TRP A 357 27.13 2.24 15.97
CA TRP A 357 26.72 2.91 14.74
C TRP A 357 25.23 3.22 14.76
N VAL A 358 24.83 4.21 13.97
CA VAL A 358 23.42 4.55 13.70
C VAL A 358 23.22 4.63 12.19
N ASN A 359 22.21 3.94 11.70
CA ASN A 359 21.80 3.94 10.31
C ASN A 359 20.44 4.65 10.19
N TYR A 360 20.41 5.87 9.63
CA TYR A 360 19.21 6.66 9.45
C TYR A 360 19.38 7.66 8.30
N PRO A 361 18.49 7.68 7.30
CA PRO A 361 18.63 8.55 6.12
C PRO A 361 18.61 10.06 6.43
N GLY A 362 18.07 10.46 7.58
CA GLY A 362 18.10 11.85 8.06
C GLY A 362 19.44 12.33 8.55
N LEU A 363 20.42 11.45 8.77
CA LEU A 363 21.77 11.82 9.14
C LEU A 363 22.58 12.15 7.88
N PRO A 364 23.33 13.28 7.84
CA PRO A 364 24.05 13.73 6.63
C PRO A 364 25.08 12.73 6.08
N GLU A 365 25.62 11.86 6.92
CA GLU A 365 26.61 10.84 6.54
C GLU A 365 25.98 9.59 5.89
N HIS A 366 24.67 9.43 5.96
CA HIS A 366 24.01 8.28 5.32
C HIS A 366 24.12 8.36 3.80
N GLN A 367 24.46 7.24 3.15
CA GLN A 367 24.73 7.22 1.71
C GLN A 367 23.55 7.71 0.85
N SER A 368 22.32 7.47 1.27
CA SER A 368 21.11 7.92 0.57
C SER A 368 20.56 9.25 1.07
N HIS A 369 21.25 9.99 1.98
CA HIS A 369 20.72 11.22 2.56
C HIS A 369 20.20 12.21 1.51
N ASN A 370 21.00 12.45 0.47
CA ASN A 370 20.63 13.41 -0.57
C ASN A 370 19.44 12.96 -1.41
N LEU A 371 19.35 11.68 -1.75
CA LEU A 371 18.20 11.12 -2.48
C LEU A 371 16.95 11.14 -1.61
N THR A 372 17.06 10.72 -0.35
CA THR A 372 15.93 10.77 0.59
C THR A 372 15.43 12.19 0.76
N LYS A 373 16.32 13.16 0.94
CA LYS A 373 15.97 14.60 1.04
C LYS A 373 15.34 15.14 -0.24
N LYS A 374 15.75 14.64 -1.42
CA LYS A 374 15.19 15.03 -2.71
C LYS A 374 13.72 14.56 -2.84
N TYR A 375 13.45 13.32 -2.45
CA TYR A 375 12.16 12.67 -2.73
C TYR A 375 11.16 12.75 -1.58
N LEU A 376 11.61 12.59 -0.33
CA LEU A 376 10.72 12.58 0.82
C LEU A 376 10.51 13.99 1.37
N HIS A 377 9.25 14.41 1.45
CA HIS A 377 8.87 15.73 1.94
C HIS A 377 8.21 15.60 3.33
N GLY A 378 8.75 16.33 4.31
CA GLY A 378 8.21 16.28 5.69
C GLY A 378 8.90 15.25 6.60
N GLY A 379 10.05 14.68 6.16
CA GLY A 379 10.86 13.78 6.99
C GLY A 379 11.66 12.76 6.20
N PHE A 380 12.37 11.90 6.93
CA PHE A 380 13.29 10.90 6.35
C PHE A 380 12.82 9.45 6.62
N GLY A 381 11.58 9.30 7.03
CA GLY A 381 11.02 8.01 7.44
C GLY A 381 11.21 7.73 8.93
N PRO A 382 10.50 6.73 9.44
CA PRO A 382 10.39 6.47 10.88
C PRO A 382 11.26 5.31 11.40
N LEU A 383 12.04 4.66 10.53
CA LEU A 383 12.87 3.53 10.90
C LEU A 383 14.30 3.97 11.23
N VAL A 384 14.85 3.50 12.34
CA VAL A 384 16.23 3.73 12.75
C VAL A 384 16.91 2.38 13.00
N GLY A 385 18.02 2.14 12.33
CA GLY A 385 18.95 1.06 12.63
C GLY A 385 20.01 1.51 13.64
N VAL A 386 20.33 0.69 14.62
CA VAL A 386 21.35 1.00 15.61
C VAL A 386 22.14 -0.24 16.00
N GLY A 387 23.46 -0.12 16.07
CA GLY A 387 24.36 -1.15 16.60
C GLY A 387 24.76 -0.84 18.04
N ILE A 388 24.62 -1.82 18.91
CA ILE A 388 24.98 -1.69 20.34
C ILE A 388 26.37 -2.26 20.56
N LYS A 389 27.27 -1.48 21.22
CA LYS A 389 28.60 -1.98 21.61
C LYS A 389 28.48 -3.17 22.56
N GLY A 390 29.27 -4.21 22.33
CA GLY A 390 29.15 -5.48 23.04
C GLY A 390 28.42 -6.56 22.24
N GLY A 391 28.06 -6.27 21.00
CA GLY A 391 27.54 -7.26 20.04
C GLY A 391 26.14 -7.76 20.38
N GLU A 392 25.80 -8.96 19.92
CA GLU A 392 24.47 -9.57 20.05
C GLU A 392 23.96 -9.62 21.50
N VAL A 393 24.83 -9.98 22.46
CA VAL A 393 24.44 -10.09 23.88
C VAL A 393 23.99 -8.73 24.43
N ALA A 394 24.73 -7.69 24.10
CA ALA A 394 24.39 -6.32 24.52
C ALA A 394 23.11 -5.83 23.85
N SER A 395 22.92 -6.11 22.54
CA SER A 395 21.72 -5.73 21.80
C SER A 395 20.46 -6.41 22.31
N ARG A 396 20.52 -7.70 22.63
CA ARG A 396 19.43 -8.42 23.27
C ARG A 396 19.11 -7.83 24.65
N LYS A 397 20.14 -7.57 25.48
CA LYS A 397 19.94 -6.96 26.79
C LYS A 397 19.34 -5.56 26.69
N PHE A 398 19.76 -4.75 25.71
CA PHE A 398 19.16 -3.46 25.43
C PHE A 398 17.65 -3.58 25.12
N ILE A 399 17.28 -4.46 24.19
CA ILE A 399 15.87 -4.70 23.80
C ILE A 399 15.04 -5.15 25.00
N ASP A 400 15.54 -6.12 25.77
CA ASP A 400 14.84 -6.68 26.93
C ASP A 400 14.71 -5.69 28.10
N SER A 401 15.50 -4.60 28.09
CA SER A 401 15.47 -3.53 29.09
C SER A 401 14.51 -2.38 28.75
N LEU A 402 14.04 -2.29 27.49
CA LEU A 402 13.07 -1.29 27.08
C LEU A 402 11.71 -1.52 27.77
N LYS A 403 11.03 -0.42 28.10
CA LYS A 403 9.73 -0.44 28.82
C LYS A 403 8.61 0.16 27.98
N LEU A 404 8.92 1.16 27.16
CA LEU A 404 7.98 1.83 26.28
C LEU A 404 7.91 1.11 24.93
N PHE A 405 9.08 0.76 24.36
CA PHE A 405 9.12 0.05 23.09
C PHE A 405 8.63 -1.38 23.21
N SER A 406 7.70 -1.78 22.34
CA SER A 406 7.23 -3.16 22.26
C SER A 406 8.12 -4.00 21.35
N ASN A 407 8.65 -5.12 21.87
CA ASN A 407 9.46 -6.07 21.07
C ASN A 407 8.54 -6.97 20.24
N LEU A 408 8.39 -6.68 18.96
CA LEU A 408 7.54 -7.41 18.02
C LEU A 408 7.89 -7.15 16.56
N ALA A 409 7.42 -8.04 15.66
CA ALA A 409 7.68 -7.99 14.23
C ALA A 409 6.66 -7.11 13.49
N ASN A 410 6.69 -5.80 13.67
CA ASN A 410 5.89 -4.83 12.91
C ASN A 410 6.67 -3.52 12.70
N ILE A 411 6.07 -2.60 11.91
CA ILE A 411 6.49 -1.21 11.73
C ILE A 411 5.25 -0.34 11.53
N GLY A 412 5.38 0.97 11.71
CA GLY A 412 4.32 1.92 11.35
C GLY A 412 3.14 1.98 12.32
N ASP A 413 3.24 1.35 13.47
CA ASP A 413 2.31 1.57 14.58
C ASP A 413 2.58 2.94 15.20
N SER A 414 1.55 3.61 15.69
CA SER A 414 1.67 4.86 16.46
C SER A 414 2.48 4.68 17.75
N LYS A 415 2.59 3.44 18.24
CA LYS A 415 3.45 3.06 19.36
C LYS A 415 4.83 2.67 18.88
N SER A 416 5.86 3.01 19.63
CA SER A 416 7.25 2.64 19.35
C SER A 416 7.49 1.14 19.46
N LEU A 417 8.16 0.57 18.45
CA LEU A 417 8.43 -0.86 18.32
C LEU A 417 9.94 -1.10 18.16
N VAL A 418 10.38 -2.28 18.61
CA VAL A 418 11.77 -2.71 18.49
C VAL A 418 11.84 -4.18 18.06
N ILE A 419 12.91 -4.54 17.36
CA ILE A 419 13.20 -5.94 17.03
C ILE A 419 14.70 -6.14 16.83
N HIS A 420 15.19 -7.37 17.08
CA HIS A 420 16.52 -7.84 16.72
C HIS A 420 16.48 -8.60 15.39
N PRO A 421 16.78 -7.98 14.24
CA PRO A 421 16.56 -8.60 12.92
C PRO A 421 17.31 -9.93 12.74
N ALA A 422 18.56 -10.01 13.19
CA ALA A 422 19.41 -11.20 12.98
C ALA A 422 18.82 -12.48 13.58
N SER A 423 18.19 -12.39 14.76
CA SER A 423 17.63 -13.57 15.44
C SER A 423 16.12 -13.75 15.22
N THR A 424 15.49 -12.92 14.37
CA THR A 424 14.03 -12.96 14.14
C THR A 424 13.67 -12.88 12.66
N THR A 425 13.47 -11.69 12.13
CA THR A 425 12.96 -11.47 10.76
C THR A 425 13.90 -11.93 9.65
N HIS A 426 15.18 -12.13 9.93
CA HIS A 426 16.21 -12.59 8.98
C HIS A 426 16.93 -13.86 9.46
N GLN A 427 16.36 -14.56 10.45
CA GLN A 427 16.96 -15.77 11.02
C GLN A 427 17.12 -16.90 10.00
N GLN A 428 16.29 -16.94 8.95
CA GLN A 428 16.35 -17.94 7.90
C GLN A 428 17.53 -17.73 6.92
N LEU A 429 18.10 -16.51 6.88
CA LEU A 429 19.23 -16.18 6.02
C LEU A 429 20.53 -16.70 6.62
N THR A 430 21.47 -17.12 5.75
CA THR A 430 22.85 -17.40 6.16
C THR A 430 23.53 -16.11 6.66
N VAL A 431 24.65 -16.25 7.38
CA VAL A 431 25.43 -15.11 7.87
C VAL A 431 25.87 -14.18 6.72
N GLU A 432 26.25 -14.77 5.59
CA GLU A 432 26.64 -14.03 4.37
C GLU A 432 25.48 -13.28 3.73
N GLU A 433 24.28 -13.87 3.72
CA GLU A 433 23.05 -13.24 3.21
C GLU A 433 22.59 -12.13 4.17
N GLN A 434 22.65 -12.35 5.49
CA GLN A 434 22.37 -11.33 6.48
C GLN A 434 23.30 -10.11 6.29
N ALA A 435 24.59 -10.34 6.14
CA ALA A 435 25.56 -9.27 5.90
C ALA A 435 25.27 -8.49 4.60
N LYS A 436 24.90 -9.19 3.52
CA LYS A 436 24.51 -8.55 2.24
C LYS A 436 23.26 -7.70 2.39
N THR A 437 22.30 -8.12 3.20
CA THR A 437 21.06 -7.35 3.47
C THR A 437 21.27 -6.23 4.51
N GLY A 438 22.48 -6.10 5.10
CA GLY A 438 22.77 -5.09 6.11
C GLY A 438 22.35 -5.45 7.53
N VAL A 439 22.05 -6.74 7.77
CA VAL A 439 21.75 -7.27 9.09
C VAL A 439 23.05 -7.70 9.78
N THR A 440 23.29 -7.19 10.99
CA THR A 440 24.45 -7.54 11.81
C THR A 440 24.02 -8.08 13.17
N PRO A 441 24.85 -8.91 13.84
CA PRO A 441 24.50 -9.47 15.15
C PRO A 441 24.31 -8.41 16.25
N ASP A 442 24.94 -7.24 16.14
CA ASP A 442 24.79 -6.12 17.05
C ASP A 442 23.65 -5.18 16.68
N GLY A 443 22.96 -5.46 15.55
CA GLY A 443 21.95 -4.59 14.95
C GLY A 443 20.59 -4.68 15.61
N VAL A 444 20.01 -3.53 15.94
CA VAL A 444 18.63 -3.37 16.43
C VAL A 444 17.87 -2.45 15.46
N ARG A 445 16.65 -2.80 15.13
CA ARG A 445 15.76 -1.93 14.36
C ARG A 445 14.69 -1.33 15.27
N LEU A 446 14.62 0.00 15.28
CA LEU A 446 13.57 0.76 15.93
C LEU A 446 12.56 1.22 14.89
N SER A 447 11.27 1.06 15.16
CA SER A 447 10.18 1.75 14.46
C SER A 447 9.63 2.78 15.44
N VAL A 448 10.05 4.02 15.26
CA VAL A 448 9.77 5.09 16.22
C VAL A 448 8.31 5.54 16.10
N GLY A 449 7.60 5.59 17.20
CA GLY A 449 6.20 5.96 17.28
C GLY A 449 5.95 7.47 17.33
N THR A 450 4.75 7.82 17.78
CA THR A 450 4.27 9.21 17.85
C THR A 450 4.17 9.74 19.29
N GLU A 451 4.70 9.00 20.25
CA GLU A 451 4.76 9.38 21.65
C GLU A 451 5.56 10.69 21.85
N ASP A 452 5.53 11.25 23.04
CA ASP A 452 6.34 12.42 23.37
C ASP A 452 7.83 12.03 23.34
N ILE A 453 8.63 12.85 22.67
CA ILE A 453 10.05 12.52 22.39
C ILE A 453 10.87 12.35 23.66
N GLU A 454 10.55 13.10 24.71
CA GLU A 454 11.23 13.03 26.00
C GLU A 454 11.07 11.63 26.62
N ASP A 455 9.87 11.04 26.52
CA ASP A 455 9.58 9.69 27.04
C ASP A 455 10.31 8.61 26.21
N ILE A 456 10.33 8.75 24.89
CA ILE A 456 11.08 7.86 24.00
C ILE A 456 12.57 7.89 24.36
N ILE A 457 13.17 9.07 24.50
CA ILE A 457 14.60 9.25 24.84
C ILE A 457 14.90 8.71 26.24
N ALA A 458 14.01 8.95 27.20
CA ALA A 458 14.18 8.43 28.55
C ALA A 458 14.19 6.90 28.60
N ASP A 459 13.30 6.24 27.81
CA ASP A 459 13.28 4.78 27.72
C ASP A 459 14.54 4.21 27.07
N LEU A 460 14.97 4.80 25.95
CA LEU A 460 16.20 4.42 25.27
C LEU A 460 17.43 4.58 26.18
N LYS A 461 17.50 5.70 26.92
CA LYS A 461 18.59 5.99 27.85
C LYS A 461 18.67 4.95 28.97
N GLN A 462 17.56 4.69 29.67
CA GLN A 462 17.55 3.72 30.78
C GLN A 462 17.90 2.30 30.31
N ALA A 463 17.48 1.92 29.09
CA ALA A 463 17.81 0.63 28.50
C ALA A 463 19.31 0.53 28.14
N LEU A 464 19.90 1.60 27.58
CA LEU A 464 21.35 1.68 27.35
C LEU A 464 22.14 1.66 28.63
N ASP A 465 21.68 2.38 29.69
CA ASP A 465 22.35 2.36 31.01
C ASP A 465 22.38 0.95 31.62
N ALA A 466 21.32 0.14 31.40
CA ALA A 466 21.21 -1.26 31.85
C ALA A 466 22.02 -2.27 31.01
N THR A 467 22.56 -1.87 29.88
CA THR A 467 23.37 -2.71 28.98
C THR A 467 24.83 -2.74 29.49
N PRO A 468 25.57 -3.85 29.33
CA PRO A 468 26.97 -3.95 29.77
C PRO A 468 27.90 -2.90 29.14
#